data_866ad6a9cc1cd5c93684b5b5a9aa53e2
#
_entry.id   866ad6a9cc1cd5c93684b5b5a9aa53e2
#
_cell.length_a   1.000
_cell.length_b   1.000
_cell.length_c   1.000
_cell.angle_alpha   90.00
_cell.angle_beta   90.00
_cell.angle_gamma   90.00
#
_symmetry.space_group_name_H-M   'P 1'
#
loop_
_entity.id
_entity.type
_entity.pdbx_description
1 polymer ?
#
loop_
_entity_poly.entity_id
_entity_poly.type
_entity_poly.pdbx_seq_one_letter_code
_entity_poly.pdbx_strand_id
1 'polypeptide(L)'
;MKFSLKWVKYHKKSLVFHILNFADPIFYYWENIFHLRKSRLRKAAGHFHRGLQLWKGGTGMYGEFEHTIDSKGRMNFPAKLREELGEHFYISKTIGESCLTVHTEQSWNDLRESLRGKPTKVRLPLERFLFGGACEVEPDKQGRIAIAPALRAYAGLTSEVVVVGMDDHAEIWDKAAYIAYTESVSAEDIAALAEEIGI
;
A
#
# COMPACT_ATOMS: atom_id res chain seq x y z
N MET A 1 -24.83 33.11 -30.80
CA MET A 1 -25.54 31.90 -30.34
C MET A 1 -25.42 31.85 -28.82
N LYS A 2 -26.53 31.98 -28.10
CA LYS A 2 -26.57 31.98 -26.63
C LYS A 2 -26.72 30.55 -26.15
N PHE A 3 -25.76 30.02 -25.42
CA PHE A 3 -25.92 28.72 -24.73
C PHE A 3 -26.53 28.96 -23.35
N SER A 4 -27.72 28.42 -23.16
CA SER A 4 -28.47 28.40 -21.92
C SER A 4 -27.92 27.28 -21.02
N LEU A 5 -27.35 27.65 -19.88
CA LEU A 5 -26.95 26.72 -18.80
C LEU A 5 -28.22 26.31 -18.04
N LYS A 6 -28.71 25.11 -18.26
CA LYS A 6 -29.68 24.45 -17.38
C LYS A 6 -28.93 23.83 -16.21
N TRP A 7 -29.10 24.40 -15.02
CA TRP A 7 -28.65 23.82 -13.74
C TRP A 7 -29.48 22.57 -13.44
N VAL A 8 -28.84 21.42 -13.44
CA VAL A 8 -29.41 20.20 -12.85
C VAL A 8 -28.63 19.93 -11.55
N LYS A 9 -29.38 19.96 -10.46
CA LYS A 9 -28.91 19.71 -9.09
C LYS A 9 -28.51 18.24 -8.98
N TYR A 10 -27.20 17.94 -9.09
CA TYR A 10 -26.64 16.65 -8.71
C TYR A 10 -25.46 16.84 -7.77
N HIS A 11 -25.38 15.97 -6.76
CA HIS A 11 -24.44 16.00 -5.66
C HIS A 11 -22.97 16.28 -6.06
N LYS A 12 -22.21 16.91 -5.15
CA LYS A 12 -20.84 17.44 -5.26
C LYS A 12 -19.73 16.56 -5.82
N LYS A 13 -20.00 15.38 -6.38
CA LYS A 13 -19.02 14.47 -6.99
C LYS A 13 -18.94 14.55 -8.52
N SER A 14 -19.62 15.49 -9.17
CA SER A 14 -19.78 15.51 -10.64
C SER A 14 -19.09 16.68 -11.38
N LEU A 15 -18.39 17.58 -10.71
CA LEU A 15 -17.97 18.82 -11.37
C LEU A 15 -16.62 18.74 -12.12
N VAL A 16 -15.83 17.67 -11.95
CA VAL A 16 -14.54 17.49 -12.63
C VAL A 16 -14.71 16.69 -13.95
N PHE A 17 -15.85 16.03 -14.15
CA PHE A 17 -16.02 15.02 -15.20
C PHE A 17 -16.56 15.53 -16.55
N HIS A 18 -16.80 16.85 -16.71
CA HIS A 18 -17.48 17.34 -17.91
C HIS A 18 -16.59 18.05 -18.94
N ILE A 19 -15.27 18.01 -18.79
CA ILE A 19 -14.32 18.71 -19.69
C ILE A 19 -13.45 17.74 -20.52
N LEU A 20 -13.50 16.44 -20.27
CA LEU A 20 -12.71 15.47 -21.04
C LEU A 20 -13.57 14.71 -22.03
N ASN A 21 -13.17 14.82 -23.30
CA ASN A 21 -13.82 14.19 -24.47
C ASN A 21 -13.79 12.66 -24.32
N PHE A 22 -14.91 12.00 -24.65
CA PHE A 22 -15.22 10.57 -24.52
C PHE A 22 -14.31 9.59 -25.30
N ALA A 23 -13.18 10.03 -25.82
CA ALA A 23 -12.27 9.23 -26.65
C ALA A 23 -10.89 8.96 -26.04
N ASP A 24 -10.69 9.26 -24.75
CA ASP A 24 -9.38 9.14 -24.15
C ASP A 24 -9.18 7.74 -23.51
N PRO A 25 -8.15 6.96 -23.92
CA PRO A 25 -7.85 5.63 -23.34
C PRO A 25 -7.61 5.67 -21.82
N ILE A 26 -7.26 6.84 -21.28
CA ILE A 26 -7.03 7.08 -19.86
C ILE A 26 -8.33 6.94 -19.04
N PHE A 27 -9.47 7.34 -19.62
CA PHE A 27 -10.78 7.24 -18.95
C PHE A 27 -11.23 5.78 -18.78
N TYR A 28 -11.00 4.93 -19.79
CA TYR A 28 -11.28 3.50 -19.74
C TYR A 28 -10.40 2.78 -18.68
N TYR A 29 -9.17 3.27 -18.51
CA TYR A 29 -8.24 2.75 -17.50
C TYR A 29 -8.67 3.14 -16.09
N TRP A 30 -9.21 4.36 -15.91
CA TRP A 30 -9.66 4.89 -14.61
C TRP A 30 -10.94 4.20 -14.12
N GLU A 31 -11.95 3.98 -14.95
CA GLU A 31 -13.15 3.24 -14.59
C GLU A 31 -12.85 1.77 -14.23
N ASN A 32 -11.94 1.13 -14.94
CA ASN A 32 -11.52 -0.22 -14.61
C ASN A 32 -10.75 -0.30 -13.28
N ILE A 33 -9.94 0.70 -12.96
CA ILE A 33 -9.25 0.79 -11.65
C ILE A 33 -10.28 0.99 -10.53
N PHE A 34 -11.27 1.84 -10.72
CA PHE A 34 -12.31 2.12 -9.72
C PHE A 34 -13.23 0.91 -9.49
N HIS A 35 -13.62 0.20 -10.55
CA HIS A 35 -14.37 -1.06 -10.45
C HIS A 35 -13.55 -2.21 -9.86
N LEU A 36 -12.26 -2.27 -10.14
CA LEU A 36 -11.35 -3.23 -9.54
C LEU A 36 -11.13 -2.94 -8.03
N ARG A 37 -11.13 -1.66 -7.63
CA ARG A 37 -11.07 -1.26 -6.23
C ARG A 37 -12.30 -1.74 -5.45
N LYS A 38 -13.52 -1.53 -5.95
CA LYS A 38 -14.77 -2.02 -5.34
C LYS A 38 -14.87 -3.54 -5.28
N SER A 39 -14.41 -4.26 -6.29
CA SER A 39 -14.43 -5.73 -6.30
C SER A 39 -13.36 -6.34 -5.37
N ARG A 40 -12.24 -5.65 -5.14
CA ARG A 40 -11.20 -6.07 -4.20
C ARG A 40 -11.63 -5.88 -2.75
N LEU A 41 -12.32 -4.79 -2.42
CA LEU A 41 -12.85 -4.55 -1.07
C LEU A 41 -13.85 -5.64 -0.67
N ARG A 42 -14.74 -6.08 -1.57
CA ARG A 42 -15.68 -7.20 -1.29
C ARG A 42 -15.00 -8.55 -1.09
N LYS A 43 -13.84 -8.80 -1.74
CA LYS A 43 -13.05 -10.02 -1.54
C LYS A 43 -12.21 -9.95 -0.26
N ALA A 44 -11.67 -8.77 0.08
CA ALA A 44 -10.93 -8.57 1.32
C ALA A 44 -11.82 -8.76 2.55
N ALA A 45 -13.06 -8.27 2.54
CA ALA A 45 -14.03 -8.50 3.62
C ALA A 45 -14.31 -9.99 3.88
N GLY A 46 -14.33 -10.82 2.82
CA GLY A 46 -14.49 -12.29 2.97
C GLY A 46 -13.28 -13.01 3.56
N HIS A 47 -12.09 -12.43 3.49
CA HIS A 47 -10.88 -12.97 4.12
C HIS A 47 -10.70 -12.47 5.56
N PHE A 48 -11.21 -11.29 5.88
CA PHE A 48 -11.16 -10.70 7.21
C PHE A 48 -11.92 -11.56 8.26
N HIS A 49 -13.04 -12.16 7.87
CA HIS A 49 -13.82 -13.05 8.77
C HIS A 49 -13.11 -14.36 9.10
N ARG A 50 -12.12 -14.79 8.32
CA ARG A 50 -11.36 -16.02 8.55
C ARG A 50 -10.08 -15.78 9.36
N GLY A 51 -9.56 -14.54 9.36
CA GLY A 51 -8.36 -14.13 10.11
C GLY A 51 -8.60 -13.92 11.61
N LEU A 52 -9.84 -13.63 12.01
CA LEU A 52 -10.20 -13.37 13.42
C LEU A 52 -10.07 -14.59 14.35
N GLN A 53 -9.89 -15.80 13.82
CA GLN A 53 -9.77 -17.02 14.66
C GLN A 53 -8.32 -17.40 15.01
N LEU A 54 -7.30 -16.68 14.56
CA LEU A 54 -5.89 -17.03 14.82
C LEU A 54 -5.10 -15.93 15.56
N TRP A 55 -5.76 -14.96 16.16
CA TRP A 55 -5.08 -13.94 16.94
C TRP A 55 -4.65 -14.51 18.30
N LYS A 56 -3.57 -15.25 18.31
CA LYS A 56 -2.83 -15.63 19.51
C LYS A 56 -1.74 -14.58 19.75
N GLY A 57 -2.12 -13.48 20.43
CA GLY A 57 -1.22 -12.73 21.30
C GLY A 57 0.10 -12.23 20.69
N GLY A 58 0.09 -11.65 19.46
CA GLY A 58 1.20 -10.84 18.98
C GLY A 58 0.94 -9.37 19.31
N THR A 59 1.95 -8.64 19.74
CA THR A 59 1.92 -7.18 19.82
C THR A 59 2.09 -6.68 18.39
N GLY A 60 1.02 -6.36 17.68
CA GLY A 60 1.08 -5.94 16.27
C GLY A 60 1.95 -4.70 16.02
N MET A 61 2.36 -4.49 14.79
CA MET A 61 3.14 -3.32 14.37
C MET A 61 2.26 -2.09 14.25
N TYR A 62 2.42 -1.12 15.15
CA TYR A 62 1.63 0.12 15.16
C TYR A 62 2.50 1.36 15.32
N GLY A 63 2.07 2.45 14.68
CA GLY A 63 2.64 3.78 14.78
C GLY A 63 3.26 4.27 13.48
N GLU A 64 3.51 5.57 13.44
CA GLU A 64 4.17 6.28 12.35
C GLU A 64 5.51 6.81 12.85
N PHE A 65 6.58 6.60 12.07
CA PHE A 65 7.94 6.92 12.46
C PHE A 65 8.64 7.67 11.34
N GLU A 66 8.99 8.92 11.59
CA GLU A 66 9.78 9.72 10.64
C GLU A 66 11.25 9.33 10.72
N HIS A 67 11.86 9.08 9.57
CA HIS A 67 13.26 8.73 9.44
C HIS A 67 13.91 9.38 8.23
N THR A 68 15.22 9.25 8.12
CA THR A 68 15.99 9.73 6.96
C THR A 68 16.78 8.60 6.33
N ILE A 69 16.88 8.65 4.99
CA ILE A 69 17.73 7.77 4.19
C ILE A 69 19.03 8.53 3.87
N ASP A 70 20.19 7.94 4.16
CA ASP A 70 21.49 8.51 3.83
C ASP A 70 21.83 8.37 2.33
N SER A 71 22.90 9.03 1.90
CA SER A 71 23.37 8.99 0.51
C SER A 71 23.72 7.58 -0.01
N LYS A 72 23.94 6.62 0.90
CA LYS A 72 24.18 5.20 0.59
C LYS A 72 22.91 4.36 0.57
N GLY A 73 21.74 4.99 0.79
CA GLY A 73 20.45 4.30 0.82
C GLY A 73 20.15 3.58 2.12
N ARG A 74 20.81 3.95 3.23
CA ARG A 74 20.62 3.34 4.52
C ARG A 74 19.76 4.24 5.41
N MET A 75 18.95 3.62 6.25
CA MET A 75 18.14 4.28 7.26
C MET A 75 18.18 3.51 8.58
N ASN A 76 18.02 4.21 9.70
CA ASN A 76 17.66 3.54 10.95
C ASN A 76 16.21 3.06 10.83
N PHE A 77 16.00 1.78 11.07
CA PHE A 77 14.64 1.25 11.10
C PHE A 77 14.08 1.33 12.53
N PRO A 78 12.79 1.68 12.72
CA PRO A 78 12.22 1.87 14.05
C PRO A 78 12.41 0.64 14.95
N ALA A 79 13.02 0.83 16.13
CA ALA A 79 13.34 -0.27 17.05
C ALA A 79 12.08 -1.07 17.44
N LYS A 80 10.97 -0.36 17.71
CA LYS A 80 9.69 -0.96 18.08
C LYS A 80 9.16 -1.93 17.00
N LEU A 81 9.30 -1.58 15.73
CA LEU A 81 8.85 -2.44 14.64
C LEU A 81 9.82 -3.60 14.39
N ARG A 82 11.13 -3.39 14.65
CA ARG A 82 12.13 -4.47 14.53
C ARG A 82 11.91 -5.61 15.52
N GLU A 83 11.41 -5.31 16.72
CA GLU A 83 11.08 -6.32 17.72
C GLU A 83 10.03 -7.31 17.20
N GLU A 84 9.07 -6.84 16.41
CA GLU A 84 8.01 -7.66 15.81
C GLU A 84 8.45 -8.32 14.49
N LEU A 85 9.31 -7.66 13.70
CA LEU A 85 9.81 -8.19 12.43
C LEU A 85 10.82 -9.32 12.60
N GLY A 86 11.54 -9.33 13.72
CA GLY A 86 12.61 -10.30 13.98
C GLY A 86 13.96 -9.89 13.41
N GLU A 87 14.90 -10.85 13.40
CA GLU A 87 16.28 -10.62 12.96
C GLU A 87 16.38 -10.48 11.43
N HIS A 88 15.50 -11.16 10.71
CA HIS A 88 15.42 -11.16 9.24
C HIS A 88 14.01 -10.80 8.79
N PHE A 89 13.92 -9.93 7.81
CA PHE A 89 12.64 -9.54 7.22
C PHE A 89 12.81 -9.20 5.74
N TYR A 90 11.71 -9.07 5.02
CA TYR A 90 11.71 -8.88 3.58
C TYR A 90 11.11 -7.53 3.22
N ILE A 91 11.73 -6.84 2.27
CA ILE A 91 11.19 -5.60 1.70
C ILE A 91 10.82 -5.84 0.25
N SER A 92 9.58 -5.55 -0.10
CA SER A 92 9.06 -5.69 -1.45
C SER A 92 8.32 -4.44 -1.92
N LYS A 93 7.95 -4.42 -3.18
CA LYS A 93 7.03 -3.42 -3.74
C LYS A 93 5.62 -3.66 -3.22
N THR A 94 4.89 -2.61 -2.94
CA THR A 94 3.47 -2.66 -2.59
C THR A 94 2.60 -2.68 -3.84
N ILE A 95 1.57 -3.51 -3.86
CA ILE A 95 0.63 -3.57 -4.99
C ILE A 95 -0.36 -2.43 -4.91
N GLY A 96 -0.37 -1.56 -5.92
CA GLY A 96 -1.36 -0.50 -6.06
C GLY A 96 -1.01 0.81 -5.37
N GLU A 97 0.12 0.86 -4.64
CA GLU A 97 0.60 2.08 -3.97
C GLU A 97 2.09 2.32 -4.27
N SER A 98 2.52 3.57 -4.16
CA SER A 98 3.93 3.97 -4.37
C SER A 98 4.70 3.94 -3.06
N CYS A 99 4.71 2.79 -2.39
CA CYS A 99 5.46 2.56 -1.16
C CYS A 99 6.09 1.16 -1.17
N LEU A 100 6.81 0.82 -0.11
CA LEU A 100 7.39 -0.50 0.09
C LEU A 100 6.70 -1.19 1.26
N THR A 101 6.44 -2.48 1.12
CA THR A 101 5.96 -3.33 2.21
C THR A 101 7.12 -4.07 2.85
N VAL A 102 7.15 -4.03 4.19
CA VAL A 102 8.13 -4.75 5.02
C VAL A 102 7.41 -5.91 5.69
N HIS A 103 7.81 -7.12 5.35
CA HIS A 103 7.18 -8.36 5.78
C HIS A 103 8.02 -9.07 6.83
N THR A 104 7.36 -9.64 7.83
CA THR A 104 7.98 -10.68 8.66
C THR A 104 8.31 -11.90 7.80
N GLU A 105 9.17 -12.80 8.26
CA GLU A 105 9.42 -14.08 7.57
C GLU A 105 8.13 -14.88 7.40
N GLN A 106 7.25 -14.87 8.40
CA GLN A 106 5.97 -15.57 8.33
C GLN A 106 5.06 -14.97 7.26
N SER A 107 4.82 -13.64 7.28
CA SER A 107 3.92 -13.00 6.30
C SER A 107 4.46 -13.11 4.87
N TRP A 108 5.80 -13.14 4.70
CA TRP A 108 6.44 -13.39 3.42
C TRP A 108 6.19 -14.81 2.90
N ASN A 109 6.29 -15.79 3.77
CA ASN A 109 5.99 -17.18 3.43
C ASN A 109 4.51 -17.37 3.10
N ASP A 110 3.60 -16.76 3.86
CA ASP A 110 2.16 -16.80 3.60
C ASP A 110 1.82 -16.16 2.25
N LEU A 111 2.47 -15.04 1.90
CA LEU A 111 2.33 -14.41 0.59
C LEU A 111 2.78 -15.36 -0.54
N ARG A 112 3.92 -16.04 -0.38
CA ARG A 112 4.42 -17.04 -1.34
C ARG A 112 3.43 -18.19 -1.51
N GLU A 113 2.92 -18.74 -0.40
CA GLU A 113 1.94 -19.83 -0.44
C GLU A 113 0.63 -19.39 -1.09
N SER A 114 0.17 -18.15 -0.84
CA SER A 114 -1.06 -17.63 -1.43
C SER A 114 -1.04 -17.59 -2.97
N LEU A 115 0.15 -17.51 -3.56
CA LEU A 115 0.35 -17.52 -5.01
C LEU A 115 0.49 -18.93 -5.57
N ARG A 116 0.86 -19.92 -4.75
CA ARG A 116 0.93 -21.33 -5.17
C ARG A 116 -0.45 -21.82 -5.61
N GLY A 117 -0.49 -22.61 -6.64
CA GLY A 117 -1.75 -23.14 -7.18
C GLY A 117 -2.60 -22.14 -7.97
N LYS A 118 -2.20 -20.87 -8.05
CA LYS A 118 -2.88 -19.90 -8.94
C LYS A 118 -2.49 -20.16 -10.40
N PRO A 119 -3.40 -19.88 -11.36
CA PRO A 119 -3.10 -20.03 -12.77
C PRO A 119 -1.83 -19.26 -13.17
N THR A 120 -0.95 -19.87 -13.95
CA THR A 120 0.35 -19.30 -14.35
C THR A 120 0.25 -17.90 -14.94
N LYS A 121 -0.80 -17.64 -15.74
CA LYS A 121 -1.07 -16.34 -16.36
C LYS A 121 -1.24 -15.21 -15.33
N VAL A 122 -1.79 -15.51 -14.15
CA VAL A 122 -2.00 -14.55 -13.06
C VAL A 122 -0.79 -14.53 -12.12
N ARG A 123 -0.25 -15.69 -11.82
CA ARG A 123 0.83 -15.89 -10.86
C ARG A 123 2.15 -15.25 -11.30
N LEU A 124 2.61 -15.54 -12.51
CA LEU A 124 3.93 -15.10 -12.98
C LEU A 124 4.13 -13.58 -12.99
N PRO A 125 3.17 -12.75 -13.47
CA PRO A 125 3.30 -11.29 -13.37
C PRO A 125 3.42 -10.80 -11.93
N LEU A 126 2.64 -11.37 -11.00
CA LEU A 126 2.69 -11.02 -9.58
C LEU A 126 4.02 -11.45 -8.92
N GLU A 127 4.50 -12.67 -9.21
CA GLU A 127 5.80 -13.13 -8.71
C GLU A 127 6.95 -12.24 -9.20
N ARG A 128 6.97 -11.88 -10.48
CA ARG A 128 7.99 -10.96 -11.01
C ARG A 128 7.95 -9.59 -10.36
N PHE A 129 6.75 -9.09 -10.08
CA PHE A 129 6.55 -7.78 -9.45
C PHE A 129 6.99 -7.81 -7.98
N LEU A 130 6.50 -8.77 -7.22
CA LEU A 130 6.72 -8.87 -5.77
C LEU A 130 8.11 -9.40 -5.44
N PHE A 131 8.49 -10.55 -6.03
CA PHE A 131 9.71 -11.25 -5.64
C PHE A 131 10.93 -10.84 -6.46
N GLY A 132 10.74 -10.45 -7.72
CA GLY A 132 11.85 -10.09 -8.61
C GLY A 132 12.63 -8.84 -8.19
N GLY A 133 12.10 -8.02 -7.31
CA GLY A 133 12.76 -6.84 -6.77
C GLY A 133 12.86 -6.84 -5.25
N ALA A 134 12.37 -7.88 -4.58
CA ALA A 134 12.42 -7.97 -3.12
C ALA A 134 13.84 -8.16 -2.60
N CYS A 135 14.08 -7.70 -1.39
CA CYS A 135 15.33 -7.88 -0.66
C CYS A 135 15.05 -8.51 0.69
N GLU A 136 15.82 -9.53 1.05
CA GLU A 136 15.99 -9.96 2.41
C GLU A 136 16.92 -8.96 3.12
N VAL A 137 16.55 -8.57 4.33
CA VAL A 137 17.22 -7.53 5.09
C VAL A 137 17.53 -8.02 6.49
N GLU A 138 18.76 -7.83 6.90
CA GLU A 138 19.25 -8.00 8.26
C GLU A 138 19.74 -6.63 8.77
N PRO A 139 19.15 -6.06 9.83
CA PRO A 139 19.62 -4.81 10.39
C PRO A 139 21.03 -4.95 10.97
N ASP A 140 21.87 -3.95 10.74
CA ASP A 140 23.19 -3.93 11.33
C ASP A 140 23.13 -3.73 12.87
N LYS A 141 24.30 -3.81 13.55
CA LYS A 141 24.43 -3.64 15.01
C LYS A 141 23.84 -2.31 15.53
N GLN A 142 23.63 -1.34 14.67
CA GLN A 142 23.04 -0.04 14.99
C GLN A 142 21.55 0.03 14.61
N GLY A 143 20.98 -1.06 14.13
CA GLY A 143 19.58 -1.14 13.67
C GLY A 143 19.33 -0.47 12.33
N ARG A 144 20.38 -0.27 11.52
CA ARG A 144 20.24 0.31 10.18
C ARG A 144 20.02 -0.77 9.15
N ILE A 145 19.20 -0.45 8.18
CA ILE A 145 18.92 -1.26 6.99
C ILE A 145 19.37 -0.51 5.73
N ALA A 146 19.68 -1.25 4.68
CA ALA A 146 19.94 -0.70 3.34
C ALA A 146 18.77 -1.01 2.41
N ILE A 147 18.17 0.01 1.81
CA ILE A 147 17.10 -0.15 0.83
C ILE A 147 17.72 -0.14 -0.58
N ALA A 148 17.48 -1.21 -1.32
CA ALA A 148 18.01 -1.37 -2.67
C ALA A 148 17.61 -0.20 -3.58
N PRO A 149 18.49 0.28 -4.49
CA PRO A 149 18.17 1.41 -5.37
C PRO A 149 16.92 1.23 -6.20
N ALA A 150 16.66 0.01 -6.68
CA ALA A 150 15.45 -0.30 -7.46
C ALA A 150 14.15 -0.16 -6.63
N LEU A 151 14.17 -0.53 -5.34
CA LEU A 151 13.05 -0.34 -4.43
C LEU A 151 12.82 1.14 -4.12
N ARG A 152 13.91 1.87 -3.83
CA ARG A 152 13.83 3.32 -3.60
C ARG A 152 13.25 4.07 -4.82
N ALA A 153 13.70 3.71 -6.01
CA ALA A 153 13.19 4.30 -7.25
C ALA A 153 11.70 3.95 -7.48
N TYR A 154 11.28 2.72 -7.15
CA TYR A 154 9.88 2.31 -7.29
C TYR A 154 8.96 3.13 -6.39
N ALA A 155 9.31 3.28 -5.12
CA ALA A 155 8.51 4.03 -4.14
C ALA A 155 8.79 5.54 -4.14
N GLY A 156 9.64 6.04 -5.04
CA GLY A 156 10.00 7.45 -5.12
C GLY A 156 10.67 7.99 -3.86
N LEU A 157 11.33 7.12 -3.06
CA LEU A 157 11.89 7.52 -1.78
C LEU A 157 13.02 8.54 -1.96
N THR A 158 12.85 9.66 -1.29
CA THR A 158 13.87 10.72 -1.16
C THR A 158 14.66 10.54 0.15
N SER A 159 15.16 11.63 0.72
CA SER A 159 15.88 11.60 1.99
C SER A 159 14.97 11.48 3.21
N GLU A 160 13.72 11.96 3.13
CA GLU A 160 12.77 11.92 4.22
C GLU A 160 11.71 10.85 3.98
N VAL A 161 11.54 9.97 4.92
CA VAL A 161 10.61 8.83 4.83
C VAL A 161 9.78 8.69 6.09
N VAL A 162 8.62 8.07 5.94
CA VAL A 162 7.77 7.64 7.05
C VAL A 162 7.65 6.12 7.00
N VAL A 163 7.87 5.49 8.15
CA VAL A 163 7.62 4.06 8.34
C VAL A 163 6.34 3.90 9.14
N VAL A 164 5.38 3.19 8.58
CA VAL A 164 4.04 3.02 9.15
C VAL A 164 3.83 1.56 9.53
N GLY A 165 3.46 1.31 10.77
CA GLY A 165 3.09 -0.04 11.22
C GLY A 165 1.63 -0.35 10.86
N MET A 166 1.42 -1.48 10.20
CA MET A 166 0.13 -1.91 9.63
C MET A 166 -0.33 -3.26 10.21
N ASP A 167 -0.16 -3.45 11.52
CA ASP A 167 -0.49 -4.68 12.26
C ASP A 167 0.44 -5.87 11.92
N ASP A 168 0.27 -6.53 10.79
CA ASP A 168 1.02 -7.72 10.37
C ASP A 168 2.24 -7.42 9.49
N HIS A 169 2.43 -6.16 9.08
CA HIS A 169 3.54 -5.67 8.27
C HIS A 169 3.83 -4.20 8.56
N ALA A 170 4.87 -3.66 7.95
CA ALA A 170 5.10 -2.22 7.94
C ALA A 170 5.22 -1.71 6.50
N GLU A 171 5.01 -0.41 6.33
CA GLU A 171 5.18 0.27 5.05
C GLU A 171 6.27 1.35 5.15
N ILE A 172 7.03 1.54 4.06
CA ILE A 172 7.99 2.63 3.95
C ILE A 172 7.54 3.55 2.82
N TRP A 173 7.24 4.78 3.16
CA TRP A 173 6.79 5.83 2.26
C TRP A 173 7.80 6.95 2.12
N ASP A 174 7.84 7.60 0.96
CA ASP A 174 8.35 8.97 0.89
C ASP A 174 7.45 9.88 1.74
N LYS A 175 8.04 10.76 2.55
CA LYS A 175 7.27 11.59 3.49
C LYS A 175 6.25 12.47 2.78
N ALA A 176 6.63 13.12 1.68
CA ALA A 176 5.71 13.99 0.94
C ALA A 176 4.58 13.18 0.28
N ALA A 177 4.89 11.99 -0.24
CA ALA A 177 3.87 11.11 -0.81
C ALA A 177 2.89 10.60 0.24
N TYR A 178 3.37 10.27 1.45
CA TYR A 178 2.52 9.85 2.56
C TYR A 178 1.56 10.96 3.02
N ILE A 179 2.06 12.18 3.19
CA ILE A 179 1.23 13.34 3.53
C ILE A 179 0.15 13.56 2.46
N ALA A 180 0.54 13.57 1.18
CA ALA A 180 -0.43 13.72 0.09
C ALA A 180 -1.49 12.61 0.06
N TYR A 181 -1.09 11.36 0.37
CA TYR A 181 -2.01 10.24 0.47
C TYR A 181 -3.00 10.43 1.62
N THR A 182 -2.53 10.76 2.82
CA THR A 182 -3.40 10.94 4.00
C THR A 182 -4.35 12.13 3.85
N GLU A 183 -3.89 13.24 3.25
CA GLU A 183 -4.73 14.39 2.95
C GLU A 183 -5.79 14.11 1.85
N SER A 184 -5.55 13.13 0.99
CA SER A 184 -6.49 12.75 -0.08
C SER A 184 -7.68 11.92 0.42
N VAL A 185 -7.59 11.35 1.62
CA VAL A 185 -8.62 10.49 2.23
C VAL A 185 -9.37 11.29 3.29
N SER A 186 -10.62 11.64 3.02
CA SER A 186 -11.43 12.41 3.97
C SER A 186 -11.96 11.53 5.12
N ALA A 187 -12.28 12.17 6.24
CA ALA A 187 -12.92 11.50 7.37
C ALA A 187 -14.25 10.84 6.97
N GLU A 188 -14.99 11.47 6.05
CA GLU A 188 -16.25 10.95 5.52
C GLU A 188 -16.02 9.70 4.66
N ASP A 189 -14.93 9.65 3.87
CA ASP A 189 -14.58 8.46 3.09
C ASP A 189 -14.22 7.28 4.01
N ILE A 190 -13.46 7.54 5.07
CA ILE A 190 -13.12 6.51 6.08
C ILE A 190 -14.38 6.03 6.80
N ALA A 191 -15.27 6.95 7.23
CA ALA A 191 -16.52 6.56 7.88
C ALA A 191 -17.40 5.69 6.97
N ALA A 192 -17.50 6.03 5.68
CA ALA A 192 -18.24 5.23 4.71
C ALA A 192 -17.64 3.84 4.50
N LEU A 193 -16.30 3.72 4.50
CA LEU A 193 -15.62 2.42 4.42
C LEU A 193 -15.82 1.58 5.69
N ALA A 194 -15.78 2.21 6.87
CA ALA A 194 -16.02 1.55 8.16
C ALA A 194 -17.46 0.98 8.21
N GLU A 195 -18.46 1.78 7.81
CA GLU A 195 -19.85 1.33 7.73
C GLU A 195 -20.03 0.14 6.75
N GLU A 196 -19.33 0.16 5.59
CA GLU A 196 -19.41 -0.94 4.60
C GLU A 196 -18.94 -2.29 5.18
N ILE A 197 -17.98 -2.29 6.12
CA ILE A 197 -17.42 -3.49 6.75
C ILE A 197 -17.94 -3.75 8.17
N GLY A 198 -18.82 -2.88 8.68
CA GLY A 198 -19.54 -3.07 9.95
C GLY A 198 -18.73 -2.74 11.19
N ILE A 199 -17.83 -1.74 11.12
CA ILE A 199 -17.11 -1.14 12.27
C ILE A 199 -17.45 0.35 12.42
#